data_7f7a70c3c7cc00c509774da9552692eb
#
_entry.id   7f7a70c3c7cc00c509774da9552692eb
#
_cell.length_a   1.000
_cell.length_b   1.000
_cell.length_c   1.000
_cell.angle_alpha   90.00
_cell.angle_beta   90.00
_cell.angle_gamma   90.00
#
_symmetry.space_group_name_H-M   'P 1'
#
loop_
_entity.id
_entity.type
_entity.pdbx_description
1 polymer ?
#
loop_
_entity_poly.entity_id
_entity_poly.type
_entity_poly.pdbx_seq_one_letter_code
_entity_poly.pdbx_strand_id
1 'polypeptide(L)'
;MWDVQESKRQEVSGSCSSPQSFRGKVTLDKRNGIFYNGQKKVSEITEEEKRISQMRFRPCIDIHNGKVKQIVGGSLKDEGDQAKENFVSEQDAAFFAEKYRKDGVLGGHVILLNAKDSPWYQKTKEQAKLALQTYPGGLQVGGGITDENAKEFLAAGASHVIVTSFVFRDGRFQEENLKKLLKKIGKKHLVLDLSCRQKEGDYYIVTDRWQKFTSVRLDVSVLDKLAGYCDEFLIHAVDVEGKASGIETELVKMLGNWKQLPVTYAGGVGSFRDLMKLKELGQNQVDVTIGSALDLSNRSRWFYPSR
;
A
#
# COMPACT_ATOMS: atom_id res chain seq x y z
N MET A 1 23.76 6.13 35.29
CA MET A 1 23.15 5.06 36.12
C MET A 1 21.64 5.27 36.02
N TRP A 2 20.99 4.65 35.03
CA TRP A 2 19.53 4.70 34.83
C TRP A 2 19.04 3.28 34.70
N ASP A 3 18.16 2.90 35.62
CA ASP A 3 17.58 1.59 35.75
C ASP A 3 16.70 1.20 34.57
N VAL A 4 16.90 -0.03 34.13
CA VAL A 4 16.03 -0.73 33.18
C VAL A 4 14.87 -1.32 33.95
N GLN A 5 13.69 -0.75 33.88
CA GLN A 5 12.47 -1.40 34.35
C GLN A 5 11.88 -2.32 33.30
N GLU A 6 11.78 -3.59 33.68
CA GLU A 6 11.10 -4.65 32.94
C GLU A 6 9.61 -4.32 32.72
N SER A 7 9.16 -4.32 31.45
CA SER A 7 7.75 -4.22 31.12
C SER A 7 7.07 -5.57 31.28
N LYS A 8 6.12 -5.64 32.17
CA LYS A 8 5.27 -6.79 32.51
C LYS A 8 4.50 -7.28 31.26
N ARG A 9 4.58 -8.59 31.03
CA ARG A 9 3.74 -9.32 30.07
C ARG A 9 2.30 -9.39 30.60
N GLN A 10 1.33 -8.94 29.84
CA GLN A 10 -0.08 -9.25 30.07
C GLN A 10 -0.48 -10.46 29.23
N GLU A 11 -0.81 -11.56 29.90
CA GLU A 11 -1.46 -12.72 29.32
C GLU A 11 -2.97 -12.52 29.33
N VAL A 12 -3.59 -12.55 28.16
CA VAL A 12 -5.05 -12.56 28.03
C VAL A 12 -5.48 -13.98 27.70
N SER A 13 -6.07 -14.67 28.67
CA SER A 13 -6.72 -15.95 28.50
C SER A 13 -8.21 -15.75 28.24
N GLY A 14 -8.65 -16.03 27.02
CA GLY A 14 -10.06 -16.10 26.65
C GLY A 14 -10.42 -17.52 26.22
N SER A 15 -11.25 -18.21 26.98
CA SER A 15 -11.77 -19.53 26.66
C SER A 15 -13.01 -19.40 25.78
N CYS A 16 -12.98 -19.95 24.57
CA CYS A 16 -14.17 -20.29 23.79
C CYS A 16 -14.03 -21.71 23.21
N SER A 17 -15.03 -22.52 23.45
CA SER A 17 -15.05 -23.97 23.21
C SER A 17 -15.25 -24.33 21.74
N SER A 18 -14.26 -25.13 21.24
CA SER A 18 -14.17 -26.06 20.07
C SER A 18 -14.37 -25.53 18.64
N PRO A 19 -13.69 -26.14 17.60
CA PRO A 19 -12.66 -27.16 17.69
C PRO A 19 -11.27 -26.70 17.20
N GLN A 20 -10.25 -27.32 17.75
CA GLN A 20 -8.81 -27.20 17.45
C GLN A 20 -8.21 -25.80 17.52
N SER A 21 -7.84 -25.41 18.73
CA SER A 21 -7.13 -24.18 19.04
C SER A 21 -5.67 -24.24 18.55
N PHE A 22 -5.36 -23.54 17.49
CA PHE A 22 -3.98 -23.13 17.21
C PHE A 22 -3.56 -22.07 18.24
N ARG A 23 -2.75 -22.48 19.23
CA ARG A 23 -2.08 -21.55 20.15
C ARG A 23 -0.82 -21.03 19.48
N GLY A 24 -0.86 -19.84 18.91
CA GLY A 24 0.31 -19.13 18.41
C GLY A 24 0.37 -17.72 19.00
N LYS A 25 1.53 -17.32 19.52
CA LYS A 25 1.77 -15.93 19.98
C LYS A 25 2.10 -15.05 18.78
N VAL A 26 1.37 -13.96 18.60
CA VAL A 26 1.69 -12.91 17.66
C VAL A 26 2.60 -11.91 18.35
N THR A 27 3.79 -11.68 17.82
CA THR A 27 4.73 -10.69 18.31
C THR A 27 4.95 -9.63 17.23
N LEU A 28 4.82 -8.37 17.59
CA LEU A 28 5.22 -7.24 16.75
C LEU A 28 6.71 -6.96 17.03
N ASP A 29 7.56 -7.19 16.03
CA ASP A 29 8.94 -6.73 16.11
C ASP A 29 9.02 -5.32 15.54
N LYS A 30 9.65 -4.42 16.29
CA LYS A 30 9.84 -3.00 15.93
C LYS A 30 10.65 -2.80 14.65
N ARG A 31 11.28 -3.84 14.11
CA ARG A 31 12.20 -3.74 12.96
C ARG A 31 11.69 -4.26 11.63
N ASN A 32 10.74 -5.23 11.59
CA ASN A 32 10.39 -5.90 10.33
C ASN A 32 8.95 -6.44 10.21
N GLY A 33 7.96 -5.99 10.97
CA GLY A 33 6.56 -6.41 10.75
C GLY A 33 6.04 -7.50 11.70
N ILE A 34 4.99 -8.19 11.29
CA ILE A 34 4.21 -9.13 12.10
C ILE A 34 4.78 -10.54 11.98
N PHE A 35 5.22 -11.15 13.09
CA PHE A 35 5.71 -12.54 13.13
C PHE A 35 4.68 -13.51 13.70
N TYR A 36 4.57 -14.69 13.08
CA TYR A 36 3.88 -15.84 13.63
C TYR A 36 4.88 -16.97 13.89
N ASN A 37 4.93 -17.47 15.13
CA ASN A 37 5.89 -18.51 15.54
C ASN A 37 5.33 -19.91 15.23
N GLY A 38 5.69 -20.46 14.07
CA GLY A 38 5.38 -21.84 13.64
C GLY A 38 6.55 -22.47 12.90
N GLN A 39 7.38 -23.19 13.62
CA GLN A 39 8.28 -24.28 13.19
C GLN A 39 9.23 -24.04 12.00
N LYS A 40 10.22 -23.12 12.15
CA LYS A 40 11.59 -23.29 11.65
C LYS A 40 12.50 -22.42 12.51
N LYS A 41 13.71 -22.91 12.83
CA LYS A 41 14.71 -22.11 13.56
C LYS A 41 15.12 -20.95 12.68
N VAL A 42 15.05 -19.74 13.22
CA VAL A 42 15.37 -18.46 12.55
C VAL A 42 16.80 -18.42 11.96
N SER A 43 17.67 -19.33 12.36
CA SER A 43 19.08 -19.42 11.93
C SER A 43 19.31 -20.05 10.55
N GLU A 44 18.28 -20.58 9.90
CA GLU A 44 18.40 -21.33 8.63
C GLU A 44 17.76 -20.64 7.42
N ILE A 45 17.25 -19.42 7.59
CA ILE A 45 16.57 -18.67 6.53
C ILE A 45 17.54 -17.64 5.98
N THR A 46 17.85 -17.71 4.67
CA THR A 46 18.69 -16.71 4.00
C THR A 46 18.05 -15.32 4.02
N GLU A 47 18.85 -14.24 3.91
CA GLU A 47 18.32 -12.87 3.87
C GLU A 47 17.38 -12.66 2.67
N GLU A 48 17.55 -13.41 1.60
CA GLU A 48 16.67 -13.39 0.42
C GLU A 48 15.36 -14.11 0.67
N GLU A 49 15.37 -15.25 1.37
CA GLU A 49 14.16 -15.94 1.83
C GLU A 49 13.40 -15.12 2.90
N LYS A 50 14.10 -14.37 3.76
CA LYS A 50 13.50 -13.40 4.69
C LYS A 50 12.84 -12.23 3.97
N ARG A 51 13.39 -11.79 2.84
CA ARG A 51 12.78 -10.75 2.01
C ARG A 51 11.51 -11.21 1.32
N ILE A 52 11.44 -12.48 0.91
CA ILE A 52 10.35 -13.06 0.13
C ILE A 52 9.22 -13.61 1.03
N SER A 53 9.48 -13.90 2.30
CA SER A 53 8.60 -14.73 3.15
C SER A 53 7.76 -14.01 4.20
N GLN A 54 7.66 -12.69 4.17
CA GLN A 54 6.91 -11.95 5.21
C GLN A 54 6.06 -10.83 4.64
N MET A 55 4.76 -10.90 4.88
CA MET A 55 3.84 -9.79 4.64
C MET A 55 4.33 -8.54 5.37
N ARG A 56 4.58 -7.47 4.64
CA ARG A 56 5.01 -6.17 5.15
C ARG A 56 3.84 -5.20 5.16
N PHE A 57 3.83 -4.35 6.16
CA PHE A 57 2.97 -3.19 6.17
C PHE A 57 3.63 -2.05 5.35
N ARG A 58 2.87 -1.50 4.41
CA ARG A 58 3.24 -0.40 3.53
C ARG A 58 2.36 0.81 3.85
N PRO A 59 2.81 1.78 4.66
CA PRO A 59 2.00 2.93 5.03
C PRO A 59 1.74 3.85 3.84
N CYS A 60 0.65 4.61 3.91
CA CYS A 60 0.30 5.63 2.93
C CYS A 60 0.40 7.04 3.51
N ILE A 61 0.90 7.98 2.71
CA ILE A 61 0.84 9.42 2.94
C ILE A 61 0.06 10.04 1.78
N ASP A 62 -1.23 10.23 1.98
CA ASP A 62 -2.10 10.88 0.99
C ASP A 62 -2.03 12.39 1.13
N ILE A 63 -1.74 13.08 0.04
CA ILE A 63 -1.58 14.53 0.03
C ILE A 63 -2.64 15.14 -0.87
N HIS A 64 -3.50 15.98 -0.29
CA HIS A 64 -4.55 16.71 -0.98
C HIS A 64 -4.59 18.16 -0.54
N ASN A 65 -4.63 19.09 -1.50
CA ASN A 65 -4.59 20.53 -1.27
C ASN A 65 -3.42 20.98 -0.39
N GLY A 66 -2.24 20.36 -0.60
CA GLY A 66 -1.01 20.67 0.12
C GLY A 66 -0.97 20.19 1.57
N LYS A 67 -1.88 19.32 2.01
CA LYS A 67 -1.92 18.75 3.36
C LYS A 67 -2.00 17.23 3.32
N VAL A 68 -1.44 16.59 4.34
CA VAL A 68 -1.62 15.15 4.55
C VAL A 68 -3.02 14.90 5.08
N LYS A 69 -3.75 14.00 4.43
CA LYS A 69 -5.16 13.71 4.73
C LYS A 69 -5.45 12.22 4.67
N GLN A 70 -6.49 11.80 5.37
CA GLN A 70 -7.21 10.56 5.07
C GLN A 70 -8.54 10.92 4.42
N ILE A 71 -8.78 10.46 3.22
CA ILE A 71 -10.01 10.70 2.48
C ILE A 71 -10.80 9.40 2.28
N VAL A 72 -12.12 9.54 2.13
CA VAL A 72 -12.98 8.41 1.76
C VAL A 72 -12.75 8.09 0.29
N GLY A 73 -12.36 6.86 0.00
CA GLY A 73 -12.19 6.38 -1.38
C GLY A 73 -13.44 6.63 -2.21
N GLY A 74 -13.27 7.03 -3.47
CA GLY A 74 -14.36 7.37 -4.37
C GLY A 74 -15.05 8.72 -4.12
N SER A 75 -14.70 9.46 -3.06
CA SER A 75 -15.25 10.81 -2.79
C SER A 75 -14.47 11.93 -3.47
N LEU A 76 -13.29 11.64 -3.99
CA LEU A 76 -12.43 12.61 -4.64
C LEU A 76 -13.02 13.07 -5.98
N LYS A 77 -13.22 14.38 -6.13
CA LYS A 77 -13.72 15.02 -7.35
C LYS A 77 -12.69 16.02 -7.86
N ASP A 78 -12.44 16.02 -9.17
CA ASP A 78 -11.56 17.02 -9.81
C ASP A 78 -12.18 18.40 -9.76
N GLU A 79 -13.48 18.48 -9.97
CA GLU A 79 -14.22 19.74 -9.93
C GLU A 79 -14.22 20.30 -8.51
N GLY A 80 -13.59 21.45 -8.35
CA GLY A 80 -13.45 22.16 -7.07
C GLY A 80 -12.49 21.52 -6.07
N ASP A 81 -11.66 20.55 -6.49
CA ASP A 81 -10.69 19.85 -5.60
C ASP A 81 -11.31 19.35 -4.29
N GLN A 82 -12.51 18.76 -4.37
CA GLN A 82 -13.28 18.31 -3.23
C GLN A 82 -13.03 16.83 -2.92
N ALA A 83 -12.95 16.54 -1.62
CA ALA A 83 -12.92 15.17 -1.10
C ALA A 83 -13.64 15.12 0.25
N LYS A 84 -14.31 13.99 0.54
CA LYS A 84 -14.80 13.74 1.91
C LYS A 84 -13.62 13.31 2.78
N GLU A 85 -13.26 14.16 3.73
CA GLU A 85 -12.11 13.99 4.60
C GLU A 85 -12.52 13.27 5.90
N ASN A 86 -11.80 12.21 6.25
CA ASN A 86 -11.89 11.56 7.56
C ASN A 86 -10.94 12.22 8.57
N PHE A 87 -9.79 12.68 8.08
CA PHE A 87 -8.77 13.31 8.89
C PHE A 87 -7.93 14.27 8.05
N VAL A 88 -7.60 15.41 8.64
CA VAL A 88 -6.64 16.38 8.08
C VAL A 88 -5.53 16.60 9.10
N SER A 89 -4.30 16.32 8.72
CA SER A 89 -3.15 16.48 9.59
C SER A 89 -2.73 17.94 9.72
N GLU A 90 -2.35 18.35 10.93
CA GLU A 90 -1.62 19.58 11.18
C GLU A 90 -0.11 19.43 10.89
N GLN A 91 0.37 18.19 10.84
CA GLN A 91 1.76 17.86 10.52
C GLN A 91 1.95 17.77 9.01
N ASP A 92 3.15 18.11 8.55
CA ASP A 92 3.54 18.00 7.16
C ASP A 92 3.89 16.53 6.76
N ALA A 93 4.17 16.33 5.48
CA ALA A 93 4.52 15.00 4.98
C ALA A 93 5.89 14.49 5.47
N ALA A 94 6.81 15.40 5.84
CA ALA A 94 8.11 15.01 6.42
C ALA A 94 7.95 14.37 7.80
N PHE A 95 7.00 14.84 8.60
CA PHE A 95 6.73 14.26 9.91
C PHE A 95 6.40 12.76 9.80
N PHE A 96 5.53 12.38 8.87
CA PHE A 96 5.17 10.99 8.66
C PHE A 96 6.31 10.17 8.05
N ALA A 97 7.03 10.74 7.08
CA ALA A 97 8.20 10.10 6.47
C ALA A 97 9.29 9.81 7.49
N GLU A 98 9.59 10.77 8.37
CA GLU A 98 10.57 10.60 9.45
C GLU A 98 10.13 9.53 10.46
N LYS A 99 8.83 9.46 10.77
CA LYS A 99 8.28 8.41 11.62
C LYS A 99 8.51 7.03 10.98
N TYR A 100 8.17 6.86 9.70
CA TYR A 100 8.36 5.60 8.98
C TYR A 100 9.85 5.24 8.88
N ARG A 101 10.72 6.23 8.68
CA ARG A 101 12.17 6.04 8.67
C ARG A 101 12.68 5.53 10.03
N LYS A 102 12.24 6.12 11.14
CA LYS A 102 12.60 5.70 12.50
C LYS A 102 12.10 4.32 12.86
N ASP A 103 10.92 3.96 12.36
CA ASP A 103 10.32 2.64 12.58
C ASP A 103 10.88 1.58 11.60
N GLY A 104 11.75 1.97 10.64
CA GLY A 104 12.36 1.07 9.66
C GLY A 104 11.37 0.52 8.63
N VAL A 105 10.23 1.22 8.40
CA VAL A 105 9.17 0.78 7.50
C VAL A 105 9.48 1.23 6.08
N LEU A 106 9.76 0.29 5.17
CA LEU A 106 10.12 0.54 3.77
C LEU A 106 8.94 0.32 2.82
N GLY A 107 8.98 1.01 1.67
CA GLY A 107 8.04 0.84 0.56
C GLY A 107 6.67 1.42 0.82
N GLY A 108 6.53 2.34 1.77
CA GLY A 108 5.31 3.13 1.93
C GLY A 108 5.04 4.01 0.71
N HIS A 109 3.78 4.46 0.57
CA HIS A 109 3.32 5.23 -0.59
C HIS A 109 3.12 6.70 -0.24
N VAL A 110 3.57 7.59 -1.11
CA VAL A 110 3.21 9.01 -1.09
C VAL A 110 2.33 9.26 -2.31
N ILE A 111 1.08 9.62 -2.11
CA ILE A 111 0.11 9.77 -3.19
C ILE A 111 -0.34 11.22 -3.33
N LEU A 112 -0.10 11.80 -4.52
CA LEU A 112 -0.58 13.11 -4.90
C LEU A 112 -2.02 12.99 -5.42
N LEU A 113 -2.98 13.56 -4.70
CA LEU A 113 -4.41 13.43 -5.01
C LEU A 113 -4.97 14.58 -5.83
N ASN A 114 -4.23 15.66 -6.03
CA ASN A 114 -4.64 16.75 -6.91
C ASN A 114 -4.32 16.45 -8.38
N ALA A 115 -5.23 16.81 -9.26
CA ALA A 115 -4.98 16.81 -10.70
C ALA A 115 -3.87 17.81 -11.07
N LYS A 116 -3.17 17.59 -12.19
CA LYS A 116 -2.00 18.40 -12.60
C LYS A 116 -2.35 19.86 -12.89
N ASP A 117 -3.59 20.12 -13.25
CA ASP A 117 -4.16 21.45 -13.54
C ASP A 117 -4.80 22.11 -12.32
N SER A 118 -4.84 21.44 -11.17
CA SER A 118 -5.33 21.99 -9.91
C SER A 118 -4.42 23.13 -9.42
N PRO A 119 -4.98 24.23 -8.88
CA PRO A 119 -4.22 25.31 -8.24
C PRO A 119 -3.42 24.82 -7.02
N TRP A 120 -3.78 23.68 -6.46
CA TRP A 120 -3.11 23.07 -5.31
C TRP A 120 -1.98 22.09 -5.69
N TYR A 121 -1.87 21.73 -6.97
CA TYR A 121 -0.93 20.69 -7.41
C TYR A 121 0.52 20.99 -6.97
N GLN A 122 0.96 22.24 -7.12
CA GLN A 122 2.33 22.60 -6.77
C GLN A 122 2.62 22.42 -5.26
N LYS A 123 1.69 22.84 -4.39
CA LYS A 123 1.80 22.66 -2.94
C LYS A 123 1.79 21.16 -2.55
N THR A 124 0.94 20.38 -3.20
CA THR A 124 0.88 18.91 -3.01
C THR A 124 2.19 18.26 -3.44
N LYS A 125 2.75 18.68 -4.56
CA LYS A 125 4.04 18.19 -5.08
C LYS A 125 5.21 18.53 -4.16
N GLU A 126 5.22 19.72 -3.57
CA GLU A 126 6.22 20.16 -2.59
C GLU A 126 6.19 19.28 -1.34
N GLN A 127 5.01 18.99 -0.81
CA GLN A 127 4.84 18.08 0.31
C GLN A 127 5.30 16.64 -0.01
N ALA A 128 4.99 16.14 -1.21
CA ALA A 128 5.47 14.83 -1.64
C ALA A 128 7.01 14.79 -1.70
N LYS A 129 7.64 15.80 -2.30
CA LYS A 129 9.10 15.89 -2.34
C LYS A 129 9.73 15.99 -0.96
N LEU A 130 9.11 16.73 -0.06
CA LEU A 130 9.56 16.87 1.32
C LEU A 130 9.59 15.50 2.03
N ALA A 131 8.55 14.69 1.86
CA ALA A 131 8.53 13.31 2.39
C ALA A 131 9.65 12.44 1.79
N LEU A 132 9.82 12.48 0.46
CA LEU A 132 10.83 11.69 -0.24
C LEU A 132 12.25 12.06 0.17
N GLN A 133 12.54 13.35 0.33
CA GLN A 133 13.84 13.87 0.79
C GLN A 133 14.11 13.52 2.25
N THR A 134 13.07 13.41 3.08
CA THR A 134 13.19 13.03 4.49
C THR A 134 13.49 11.55 4.66
N TYR A 135 12.99 10.70 3.75
CA TYR A 135 13.24 9.25 3.78
C TYR A 135 13.69 8.74 2.39
N PRO A 136 14.91 9.11 1.92
CA PRO A 136 15.42 8.70 0.61
C PRO A 136 15.47 7.17 0.47
N GLY A 137 14.93 6.67 -0.65
CA GLY A 137 14.85 5.22 -0.93
C GLY A 137 13.83 4.44 -0.11
N GLY A 138 13.19 5.06 0.88
CA GLY A 138 12.22 4.39 1.76
C GLY A 138 10.79 4.42 1.27
N LEU A 139 10.45 5.37 0.40
CA LEU A 139 9.08 5.63 -0.02
C LEU A 139 8.93 5.56 -1.54
N GLN A 140 7.78 5.08 -1.98
CA GLN A 140 7.29 5.12 -3.36
C GLN A 140 6.43 6.37 -3.55
N VAL A 141 6.22 6.83 -4.79
CA VAL A 141 5.38 8.00 -5.08
C VAL A 141 4.43 7.75 -6.24
N GLY A 142 3.18 8.14 -6.08
CA GLY A 142 2.12 8.02 -7.08
C GLY A 142 1.27 9.29 -7.19
N GLY A 143 0.32 9.27 -8.13
CA GLY A 143 -0.57 10.38 -8.41
C GLY A 143 -0.07 11.28 -9.54
N GLY A 144 -0.66 11.08 -10.73
CA GLY A 144 -0.32 11.88 -11.92
C GLY A 144 1.10 11.68 -12.45
N ILE A 145 1.72 10.51 -12.20
CA ILE A 145 3.06 10.19 -12.71
C ILE A 145 3.00 9.86 -14.21
N THR A 146 3.91 10.48 -14.95
CA THR A 146 4.12 10.27 -16.39
C THR A 146 5.61 10.14 -16.70
N ASP A 147 5.94 9.89 -17.96
CA ASP A 147 7.34 9.87 -18.41
C ASP A 147 8.04 11.26 -18.32
N GLU A 148 7.28 12.35 -18.19
CA GLU A 148 7.81 13.70 -18.05
C GLU A 148 8.32 14.00 -16.64
N ASN A 149 7.60 13.52 -15.59
CA ASN A 149 7.87 13.87 -14.20
C ASN A 149 8.49 12.75 -13.35
N ALA A 150 8.50 11.50 -13.84
CA ALA A 150 8.99 10.35 -13.08
C ALA A 150 10.44 10.53 -12.58
N LYS A 151 11.36 11.01 -13.42
CA LYS A 151 12.75 11.26 -13.03
C LYS A 151 12.91 12.29 -11.94
N GLU A 152 12.05 13.30 -11.91
CA GLU A 152 12.05 14.35 -10.89
C GLU A 152 11.77 13.79 -9.50
N PHE A 153 10.80 12.88 -9.39
CA PHE A 153 10.47 12.25 -8.11
C PHE A 153 11.53 11.23 -7.66
N LEU A 154 12.12 10.48 -8.60
CA LEU A 154 13.24 9.60 -8.28
C LEU A 154 14.45 10.40 -7.79
N ALA A 155 14.78 11.52 -8.44
CA ALA A 155 15.84 12.42 -8.01
C ALA A 155 15.53 13.08 -6.64
N ALA A 156 14.26 13.25 -6.28
CA ALA A 156 13.85 13.73 -4.97
C ALA A 156 13.96 12.66 -3.86
N GLY A 157 14.30 11.41 -4.19
CA GLY A 157 14.52 10.34 -3.23
C GLY A 157 13.47 9.23 -3.25
N ALA A 158 12.53 9.22 -4.19
CA ALA A 158 11.60 8.08 -4.32
C ALA A 158 12.37 6.80 -4.67
N SER A 159 12.01 5.68 -4.03
CA SER A 159 12.51 4.35 -4.43
C SER A 159 11.92 3.93 -5.77
N HIS A 160 10.63 4.16 -5.95
CA HIS A 160 9.84 3.82 -7.13
C HIS A 160 8.80 4.91 -7.42
N VAL A 161 8.35 4.93 -8.66
CA VAL A 161 7.14 5.67 -9.05
C VAL A 161 5.99 4.68 -9.27
N ILE A 162 4.81 5.04 -8.79
CA ILE A 162 3.57 4.27 -8.94
C ILE A 162 2.76 4.88 -10.09
N VAL A 163 2.40 4.08 -11.06
CA VAL A 163 1.74 4.53 -12.28
C VAL A 163 0.43 3.78 -12.49
N THR A 164 -0.63 4.52 -12.70
CA THR A 164 -1.99 4.03 -12.99
C THR A 164 -2.50 4.64 -14.30
N SER A 165 -2.99 5.86 -14.25
CA SER A 165 -3.71 6.53 -15.35
C SER A 165 -2.86 6.84 -16.58
N PHE A 166 -1.54 6.85 -16.48
CA PHE A 166 -0.66 7.02 -17.64
C PHE A 166 -0.60 5.76 -18.51
N VAL A 167 -0.76 4.58 -17.89
CA VAL A 167 -0.71 3.25 -18.56
C VAL A 167 -2.08 2.65 -18.75
N PHE A 168 -3.07 3.01 -17.91
CA PHE A 168 -4.45 2.58 -18.03
C PHE A 168 -5.34 3.82 -18.12
N ARG A 169 -5.82 4.10 -19.31
CA ARG A 169 -6.58 5.32 -19.57
C ARG A 169 -7.69 5.05 -20.59
N ASP A 170 -8.83 5.73 -20.43
CA ASP A 170 -9.98 5.64 -21.33
C ASP A 170 -10.46 4.19 -21.54
N GLY A 171 -10.39 3.38 -20.48
CA GLY A 171 -10.77 1.96 -20.53
C GLY A 171 -9.77 1.06 -21.27
N ARG A 172 -8.55 1.52 -21.56
CA ARG A 172 -7.55 0.81 -22.37
C ARG A 172 -6.17 0.80 -21.74
N PHE A 173 -5.42 -0.26 -22.03
CA PHE A 173 -4.00 -0.33 -21.73
C PHE A 173 -3.18 0.44 -22.77
N GLN A 174 -2.30 1.33 -22.32
CA GLN A 174 -1.48 2.23 -23.11
C GLN A 174 -0.02 1.72 -23.16
N GLU A 175 0.22 0.68 -23.95
CA GLU A 175 1.54 0.01 -24.00
C GLU A 175 2.67 0.96 -24.41
N GLU A 176 2.42 1.88 -25.36
CA GLU A 176 3.43 2.84 -25.79
C GLU A 176 3.83 3.83 -24.70
N ASN A 177 2.90 4.22 -23.84
CA ASN A 177 3.20 5.07 -22.68
C ASN A 177 4.06 4.31 -21.67
N LEU A 178 3.77 3.03 -21.44
CA LEU A 178 4.59 2.17 -20.59
C LEU A 178 6.01 2.04 -21.14
N LYS A 179 6.18 1.78 -22.45
CA LYS A 179 7.49 1.71 -23.09
C LYS A 179 8.28 3.02 -22.98
N LYS A 180 7.62 4.17 -23.17
CA LYS A 180 8.25 5.50 -22.99
C LYS A 180 8.77 5.68 -21.57
N LEU A 181 7.94 5.33 -20.58
CA LEU A 181 8.32 5.42 -19.17
C LEU A 181 9.52 4.52 -18.86
N LEU A 182 9.47 3.25 -19.28
CA LEU A 182 10.54 2.27 -19.08
C LEU A 182 11.87 2.72 -19.68
N LYS A 183 11.84 3.30 -20.87
CA LYS A 183 13.06 3.87 -21.50
C LYS A 183 13.70 4.96 -20.65
N LYS A 184 12.88 5.71 -19.88
CA LYS A 184 13.34 6.82 -19.04
C LYS A 184 13.85 6.40 -17.67
N ILE A 185 13.19 5.45 -17.00
CA ILE A 185 13.47 5.11 -15.59
C ILE A 185 13.88 3.64 -15.37
N GLY A 186 13.67 2.76 -16.35
CA GLY A 186 13.85 1.31 -16.18
C GLY A 186 12.78 0.65 -15.30
N LYS A 187 12.68 -0.69 -15.41
CA LYS A 187 11.64 -1.44 -14.67
C LYS A 187 11.85 -1.47 -13.16
N LYS A 188 13.11 -1.37 -12.69
CA LYS A 188 13.48 -1.42 -11.26
C LYS A 188 12.97 -0.25 -10.41
N HIS A 189 12.42 0.77 -11.05
CA HIS A 189 11.86 1.94 -10.39
C HIS A 189 10.38 2.11 -10.66
N LEU A 190 9.71 1.08 -11.22
CA LEU A 190 8.31 1.15 -11.60
C LEU A 190 7.46 0.20 -10.78
N VAL A 191 6.43 0.75 -10.15
CA VAL A 191 5.28 0.02 -9.59
C VAL A 191 4.08 0.26 -10.51
N LEU A 192 3.41 -0.80 -10.94
CA LEU A 192 2.15 -0.69 -11.64
C LEU A 192 0.99 -0.84 -10.65
N ASP A 193 0.17 0.20 -10.53
CA ASP A 193 -1.08 0.12 -9.79
C ASP A 193 -2.18 -0.43 -10.72
N LEU A 194 -2.68 -1.60 -10.36
CA LEU A 194 -3.77 -2.30 -11.02
C LEU A 194 -5.02 -2.19 -10.16
N SER A 195 -5.58 -0.96 -10.07
CA SER A 195 -6.86 -0.73 -9.41
C SER A 195 -7.94 -1.54 -10.11
N CYS A 196 -8.68 -2.37 -9.37
CA CYS A 196 -9.65 -3.28 -9.95
C CYS A 196 -11.00 -3.28 -9.23
N ARG A 197 -12.03 -3.68 -9.98
CA ARG A 197 -13.40 -3.87 -9.49
C ARG A 197 -13.97 -5.19 -9.99
N GLN A 198 -14.87 -5.76 -9.18
CA GLN A 198 -15.56 -6.99 -9.56
C GLN A 198 -16.70 -6.72 -10.54
N LYS A 199 -16.79 -7.55 -11.58
CA LYS A 199 -17.90 -7.59 -12.52
C LYS A 199 -18.13 -9.02 -12.96
N GLU A 200 -19.36 -9.52 -12.80
CA GLU A 200 -19.77 -10.87 -13.23
C GLU A 200 -18.88 -12.01 -12.67
N GLY A 201 -18.37 -11.81 -11.43
CA GLY A 201 -17.51 -12.81 -10.76
C GLY A 201 -16.01 -12.68 -11.04
N ASP A 202 -15.61 -11.86 -12.00
CA ASP A 202 -14.20 -11.59 -12.35
C ASP A 202 -13.77 -10.18 -11.92
N TYR A 203 -12.45 -9.98 -11.76
CA TYR A 203 -11.88 -8.66 -11.49
C TYR A 203 -11.41 -8.02 -12.80
N TYR A 204 -11.75 -6.75 -12.99
CA TYR A 204 -11.32 -5.97 -14.17
C TYR A 204 -10.58 -4.73 -13.71
N ILE A 205 -9.51 -4.39 -14.42
CA ILE A 205 -8.78 -3.15 -14.21
C ILE A 205 -9.72 -1.99 -14.53
N VAL A 206 -9.72 -0.97 -13.66
CA VAL A 206 -10.54 0.24 -13.81
C VAL A 206 -9.67 1.47 -13.98
N THR A 207 -10.21 2.46 -14.70
CA THR A 207 -9.55 3.74 -15.00
C THR A 207 -10.44 4.92 -14.60
N ASP A 208 -9.94 6.13 -14.84
CA ASP A 208 -10.71 7.37 -14.69
C ASP A 208 -11.34 7.46 -13.29
N ARG A 209 -10.49 7.44 -12.26
CA ARG A 209 -10.89 7.44 -10.83
C ARG A 209 -11.86 6.30 -10.49
N TRP A 210 -11.54 5.11 -11.04
CA TRP A 210 -12.25 3.85 -10.80
C TRP A 210 -13.67 3.79 -11.38
N GLN A 211 -14.04 4.75 -12.24
CA GLN A 211 -15.39 4.85 -12.78
C GLN A 211 -15.56 4.03 -14.07
N LYS A 212 -14.46 3.75 -14.78
CA LYS A 212 -14.51 3.13 -16.10
C LYS A 212 -13.83 1.78 -16.10
N PHE A 213 -14.58 0.73 -16.43
CA PHE A 213 -14.01 -0.60 -16.64
C PHE A 213 -13.19 -0.63 -17.93
N THR A 214 -12.04 -1.32 -17.87
CA THR A 214 -11.32 -1.74 -19.06
C THR A 214 -11.83 -3.09 -19.55
N SER A 215 -11.37 -3.54 -20.72
CA SER A 215 -11.52 -4.93 -21.17
C SER A 215 -10.47 -5.88 -20.56
N VAL A 216 -9.58 -5.37 -19.73
CA VAL A 216 -8.47 -6.15 -19.15
C VAL A 216 -8.95 -6.81 -17.85
N ARG A 217 -9.14 -8.13 -17.89
CA ARG A 217 -9.41 -8.94 -16.71
C ARG A 217 -8.10 -9.09 -15.93
N LEU A 218 -8.14 -8.82 -14.62
CA LEU A 218 -7.01 -9.02 -13.73
C LEU A 218 -6.94 -10.50 -13.33
N ASP A 219 -6.07 -11.23 -13.97
CA ASP A 219 -5.79 -12.64 -13.71
C ASP A 219 -4.26 -12.91 -13.77
N VAL A 220 -3.90 -14.16 -13.52
CA VAL A 220 -2.49 -14.61 -13.54
C VAL A 220 -1.81 -14.30 -14.86
N SER A 221 -2.50 -14.46 -16.00
CA SER A 221 -1.90 -14.25 -17.31
C SER A 221 -1.56 -12.77 -17.56
N VAL A 222 -2.39 -11.86 -17.07
CA VAL A 222 -2.13 -10.40 -17.12
C VAL A 222 -1.00 -10.03 -16.18
N LEU A 223 -0.94 -10.61 -14.98
CA LEU A 223 0.18 -10.40 -14.06
C LEU A 223 1.50 -10.88 -14.67
N ASP A 224 1.52 -12.08 -15.27
CA ASP A 224 2.70 -12.63 -15.95
C ASP A 224 3.19 -11.72 -17.09
N LYS A 225 2.27 -11.23 -17.90
CA LYS A 225 2.59 -10.31 -18.99
C LYS A 225 3.18 -8.99 -18.49
N LEU A 226 2.57 -8.42 -17.45
CA LEU A 226 2.96 -7.11 -16.91
C LEU A 226 4.22 -7.20 -16.04
N ALA A 227 4.53 -8.34 -15.44
CA ALA A 227 5.73 -8.55 -14.60
C ALA A 227 7.05 -8.30 -15.36
N GLY A 228 7.06 -8.41 -16.68
CA GLY A 228 8.21 -8.05 -17.50
C GLY A 228 8.57 -6.55 -17.47
N TYR A 229 7.62 -5.71 -17.07
CA TYR A 229 7.71 -4.26 -17.20
C TYR A 229 7.90 -3.50 -15.88
N CYS A 230 7.64 -4.11 -14.73
CA CYS A 230 7.71 -3.44 -13.43
C CYS A 230 8.49 -4.25 -12.40
N ASP A 231 8.77 -3.64 -11.26
CA ASP A 231 9.44 -4.26 -10.12
C ASP A 231 8.44 -4.77 -9.07
N GLU A 232 7.27 -4.13 -8.98
CA GLU A 232 6.23 -4.43 -8.00
C GLU A 232 4.85 -4.11 -8.57
N PHE A 233 3.81 -4.80 -8.06
CA PHE A 233 2.41 -4.44 -8.27
C PHE A 233 1.79 -3.86 -7.00
N LEU A 234 1.01 -2.79 -7.16
CA LEU A 234 0.02 -2.33 -6.19
C LEU A 234 -1.36 -2.74 -6.71
N ILE A 235 -2.07 -3.58 -5.96
CA ILE A 235 -3.40 -4.07 -6.33
C ILE A 235 -4.44 -3.42 -5.43
N HIS A 236 -5.23 -2.53 -5.99
CA HIS A 236 -6.22 -1.75 -5.27
C HIS A 236 -7.63 -2.33 -5.50
N ALA A 237 -8.18 -2.99 -4.48
CA ALA A 237 -9.53 -3.54 -4.48
C ALA A 237 -10.55 -2.42 -4.18
N VAL A 238 -10.99 -1.73 -5.23
CA VAL A 238 -11.78 -0.49 -5.14
C VAL A 238 -13.15 -0.69 -4.49
N ASP A 239 -13.79 -1.84 -4.72
CA ASP A 239 -15.16 -2.09 -4.24
C ASP A 239 -15.26 -2.16 -2.72
N VAL A 240 -14.16 -2.46 -2.03
CA VAL A 240 -14.08 -2.53 -0.55
C VAL A 240 -13.29 -1.36 0.06
N GLU A 241 -12.73 -0.45 -0.76
CA GLU A 241 -11.91 0.66 -0.28
C GLU A 241 -12.71 1.63 0.60
N GLY A 242 -12.14 1.97 1.76
CA GLY A 242 -12.74 2.91 2.72
C GLY A 242 -13.99 2.41 3.44
N LYS A 243 -14.45 1.18 3.17
CA LYS A 243 -15.71 0.63 3.74
C LYS A 243 -15.50 -0.19 5.01
N ALA A 244 -14.25 -0.57 5.32
CA ALA A 244 -13.92 -1.50 6.41
C ALA A 244 -14.80 -2.79 6.39
N SER A 245 -15.16 -3.25 5.19
CA SER A 245 -16.09 -4.37 4.96
C SER A 245 -15.39 -5.72 4.78
N GLY A 246 -14.08 -5.77 5.04
CA GLY A 246 -13.25 -6.94 4.82
C GLY A 246 -12.56 -6.92 3.44
N ILE A 247 -11.63 -7.85 3.23
CA ILE A 247 -10.81 -7.97 2.04
C ILE A 247 -11.51 -8.77 0.93
N GLU A 248 -11.10 -8.55 -0.32
CA GLU A 248 -11.50 -9.37 -1.48
C GLU A 248 -10.75 -10.72 -1.46
N THR A 249 -11.39 -11.75 -0.89
CA THR A 249 -10.72 -13.01 -0.53
C THR A 249 -10.20 -13.78 -1.73
N GLU A 250 -10.95 -13.87 -2.83
CA GLU A 250 -10.54 -14.61 -4.03
C GLU A 250 -9.40 -13.89 -4.75
N LEU A 251 -9.43 -12.54 -4.76
CA LEU A 251 -8.32 -11.74 -5.27
C LEU A 251 -7.04 -12.00 -4.46
N VAL A 252 -7.12 -11.93 -3.13
CA VAL A 252 -5.96 -12.16 -2.25
C VAL A 252 -5.41 -13.58 -2.40
N LYS A 253 -6.25 -14.61 -2.54
CA LYS A 253 -5.81 -16.00 -2.82
C LYS A 253 -5.07 -16.09 -4.15
N MET A 254 -5.58 -15.46 -5.20
CA MET A 254 -4.92 -15.43 -6.50
C MET A 254 -3.54 -14.80 -6.38
N LEU A 255 -3.44 -13.64 -5.71
CA LEU A 255 -2.17 -12.93 -5.50
C LEU A 255 -1.18 -13.74 -4.65
N GLY A 256 -1.64 -14.41 -3.59
CA GLY A 256 -0.81 -15.26 -2.75
C GLY A 256 -0.25 -16.49 -3.45
N ASN A 257 -0.94 -17.00 -4.47
CA ASN A 257 -0.46 -18.10 -5.32
C ASN A 257 0.50 -17.64 -6.41
N TRP A 258 0.43 -16.35 -6.79
CA TRP A 258 1.31 -15.76 -7.80
C TRP A 258 2.56 -15.17 -7.09
N LYS A 259 3.78 -15.60 -7.49
CA LYS A 259 5.01 -15.37 -6.70
C LYS A 259 6.16 -14.76 -7.50
N GLN A 260 5.88 -14.13 -8.64
CA GLN A 260 6.97 -13.66 -9.51
C GLN A 260 7.54 -12.31 -9.09
N LEU A 261 6.72 -11.40 -8.55
CA LEU A 261 7.13 -10.08 -8.07
C LEU A 261 6.46 -9.77 -6.72
N PRO A 262 7.00 -8.81 -5.96
CA PRO A 262 6.29 -8.24 -4.80
C PRO A 262 4.92 -7.69 -5.20
N VAL A 263 3.93 -7.95 -4.37
CA VAL A 263 2.57 -7.44 -4.52
C VAL A 263 2.13 -6.80 -3.24
N THR A 264 1.64 -5.56 -3.33
CA THR A 264 1.00 -4.86 -2.23
C THR A 264 -0.51 -4.80 -2.48
N TYR A 265 -1.29 -5.30 -1.55
CA TYR A 265 -2.75 -5.24 -1.58
C TYR A 265 -3.26 -4.01 -0.83
N ALA A 266 -4.23 -3.29 -1.42
CA ALA A 266 -4.94 -2.17 -0.85
C ALA A 266 -6.46 -2.40 -0.91
N GLY A 267 -7.17 -2.08 0.16
CA GLY A 267 -8.63 -2.07 0.22
C GLY A 267 -9.22 -3.00 1.29
N GLY A 268 -10.25 -2.51 1.98
CA GLY A 268 -11.13 -3.27 2.84
C GLY A 268 -10.59 -3.72 4.19
N VAL A 269 -9.29 -3.61 4.46
CA VAL A 269 -8.71 -3.98 5.77
C VAL A 269 -9.17 -2.98 6.83
N GLY A 270 -10.15 -3.40 7.63
CA GLY A 270 -10.73 -2.57 8.70
C GLY A 270 -10.47 -3.11 10.12
N SER A 271 -9.93 -4.33 10.23
CA SER A 271 -9.71 -4.98 11.51
C SER A 271 -8.45 -5.86 11.51
N PHE A 272 -7.99 -6.22 12.70
CA PHE A 272 -6.90 -7.19 12.86
C PHE A 272 -7.27 -8.57 12.28
N ARG A 273 -8.56 -8.94 12.32
CA ARG A 273 -9.06 -10.16 11.72
C ARG A 273 -8.88 -10.16 10.20
N ASP A 274 -9.16 -9.05 9.54
CA ASP A 274 -8.96 -8.90 8.09
C ASP A 274 -7.48 -9.01 7.73
N LEU A 275 -6.61 -8.41 8.55
CA LEU A 275 -5.16 -8.50 8.37
C LEU A 275 -4.66 -9.94 8.49
N MET A 276 -5.13 -10.69 9.50
CA MET A 276 -4.76 -12.11 9.66
C MET A 276 -5.28 -12.97 8.51
N LYS A 277 -6.50 -12.69 8.03
CA LYS A 277 -7.08 -13.36 6.87
C LYS A 277 -6.28 -13.06 5.58
N LEU A 278 -5.86 -11.80 5.39
CA LEU A 278 -5.00 -11.42 4.26
C LEU A 278 -3.66 -12.15 4.33
N LYS A 279 -3.04 -12.19 5.51
CA LYS A 279 -1.78 -12.91 5.74
C LYS A 279 -1.89 -14.40 5.39
N GLU A 280 -2.96 -15.08 5.84
CA GLU A 280 -3.22 -16.49 5.56
C GLU A 280 -3.45 -16.74 4.08
N LEU A 281 -4.43 -16.05 3.48
CA LEU A 281 -4.81 -16.23 2.09
C LEU A 281 -3.73 -15.78 1.10
N GLY A 282 -3.03 -14.70 1.44
CA GLY A 282 -1.87 -14.19 0.71
C GLY A 282 -0.58 -14.98 0.94
N GLN A 283 -0.65 -16.12 1.68
CA GLN A 283 0.49 -16.99 1.97
C GLN A 283 1.69 -16.24 2.58
N ASN A 284 1.41 -15.21 3.39
CA ASN A 284 2.41 -14.33 4.00
C ASN A 284 3.34 -13.62 3.00
N GLN A 285 2.95 -13.50 1.72
CA GLN A 285 3.78 -12.91 0.64
C GLN A 285 3.16 -11.65 0.04
N VAL A 286 1.87 -11.44 0.25
CA VAL A 286 1.18 -10.22 -0.20
C VAL A 286 1.34 -9.16 0.88
N ASP A 287 2.04 -8.09 0.56
CA ASP A 287 2.16 -6.91 1.43
C ASP A 287 0.81 -6.19 1.54
N VAL A 288 0.66 -5.34 2.55
CA VAL A 288 -0.59 -4.63 2.79
C VAL A 288 -0.38 -3.14 3.01
N THR A 289 -1.18 -2.32 2.34
CA THR A 289 -1.39 -0.93 2.73
C THR A 289 -2.73 -0.77 3.42
N ILE A 290 -2.78 0.07 4.43
CA ILE A 290 -3.97 0.36 5.22
C ILE A 290 -4.11 1.87 5.28
N GLY A 291 -5.22 2.39 4.76
CA GLY A 291 -5.53 3.82 4.75
C GLY A 291 -6.38 4.23 5.95
N SER A 292 -7.69 4.32 5.74
CA SER A 292 -8.65 4.90 6.70
C SER A 292 -8.77 4.19 8.04
N ALA A 293 -8.35 2.93 8.13
CA ALA A 293 -8.36 2.17 9.39
C ALA A 293 -7.15 2.44 10.30
N LEU A 294 -6.15 3.18 9.81
CA LEU A 294 -5.03 3.64 10.63
C LEU A 294 -5.43 4.87 11.44
N ASP A 295 -5.28 4.79 12.76
CA ASP A 295 -5.41 5.97 13.62
C ASP A 295 -4.14 6.83 13.54
N LEU A 296 -4.12 7.78 12.63
CA LEU A 296 -3.03 8.77 12.50
C LEU A 296 -3.06 9.83 13.62
N SER A 297 -4.16 9.94 14.37
CA SER A 297 -4.31 10.90 15.47
C SER A 297 -3.62 10.45 16.76
N ASN A 298 -3.43 9.14 16.95
CA ASN A 298 -2.86 8.57 18.17
C ASN A 298 -1.37 8.22 18.01
N ARG A 299 -0.51 8.98 18.71
CA ARG A 299 0.96 8.88 18.66
C ARG A 299 1.54 7.53 19.12
N SER A 300 0.74 6.64 19.72
CA SER A 300 1.21 5.42 20.39
C SER A 300 0.63 4.10 19.88
N ARG A 301 -0.36 4.10 18.98
CA ARG A 301 -1.01 2.86 18.50
C ARG A 301 -1.25 2.89 17.00
N TRP A 302 -0.75 1.89 16.31
CA TRP A 302 -0.90 1.70 14.86
C TRP A 302 -2.23 1.04 14.46
N PHE A 303 -2.97 0.49 15.42
CA PHE A 303 -4.24 -0.19 15.21
C PHE A 303 -5.19 0.08 16.36
N TYR A 304 -6.39 0.58 16.07
CA TYR A 304 -7.53 0.49 16.96
C TYR A 304 -8.45 -0.60 16.43
N PRO A 305 -8.75 -1.66 17.19
CA PRO A 305 -9.94 -2.45 16.90
C PRO A 305 -11.15 -1.57 17.19
N SER A 306 -11.95 -1.29 16.18
CA SER A 306 -13.30 -0.76 16.38
C SER A 306 -14.04 -1.69 17.34
N ARG A 307 -14.63 -1.10 18.37
CA ARG A 307 -15.48 -1.79 19.34
C ARG A 307 -16.71 -2.37 18.66
#